data_17fb380006128b4a8f31703ecab866f3
#
_entry.id   17fb380006128b4a8f31703ecab866f3
#
_cell.length_a   1.000
_cell.length_b   1.000
_cell.length_c   1.000
_cell.angle_alpha   90.00
_cell.angle_beta   90.00
_cell.angle_gamma   90.00
#
_symmetry.space_group_name_H-M   'P 1'
#
loop_
_entity.id
_entity.type
_entity.pdbx_description
1 polymer ?
#
loop_
_entity_poly.entity_id
_entity_poly.type
_entity_poly.pdbx_seq_one_letter_code
_entity_poly.pdbx_strand_id
1 'polypeptide(L)'
;MKRYQKVLGQRKRKIERRLAGMMKDRGGPVMTAGQNIRYEVSAKTNGMGVGGIGAFHQMAQRIGLVRRIDERLQLLKVHLPYHESDHVLNPVYNILAGGMRLEDIELRRGDEVFLDALGASRIPDPTTSGDFTRRFKEEDIGVLMDVINESRQEVWKEKAKDILKEAFIDMDGTVARTFGECKGGMEYNYTGIWG
;
A
#
# COMPACT_ATOMS: atom_id res chain seq x y z
N MET A 1 33.43 -4.34 22.64
CA MET A 1 32.87 -5.52 21.94
C MET A 1 31.80 -6.29 22.75
N LYS A 2 32.07 -6.74 23.99
CA LYS A 2 31.09 -7.54 24.79
C LYS A 2 29.72 -6.87 25.03
N ARG A 3 29.65 -5.54 25.21
CA ARG A 3 28.39 -4.80 25.43
C ARG A 3 27.49 -4.80 24.20
N TYR A 4 28.10 -4.66 23.02
CA TYR A 4 27.36 -4.66 21.74
C TYR A 4 26.78 -6.03 21.42
N GLN A 5 27.54 -7.10 21.65
CA GLN A 5 27.07 -8.47 21.47
C GLN A 5 25.90 -8.81 22.42
N LYS A 6 25.94 -8.30 23.67
CA LYS A 6 24.83 -8.45 24.62
C LYS A 6 23.55 -7.77 24.13
N VAL A 7 23.66 -6.55 23.60
CA VAL A 7 22.52 -5.80 23.01
C VAL A 7 21.95 -6.51 21.79
N LEU A 8 22.81 -7.01 20.89
CA LEU A 8 22.37 -7.78 19.73
C LEU A 8 21.66 -9.07 20.15
N GLY A 9 22.19 -9.79 21.14
CA GLY A 9 21.55 -11.00 21.68
C GLY A 9 20.18 -10.72 22.30
N GLN A 10 20.02 -9.60 23.00
CA GLN A 10 18.73 -9.20 23.54
C GLN A 10 17.73 -8.83 22.44
N ARG A 11 18.16 -8.10 21.40
CA ARG A 11 17.32 -7.77 20.24
C ARG A 11 16.89 -9.02 19.48
N LYS A 12 17.80 -9.93 19.23
CA LYS A 12 17.52 -11.20 18.58
C LYS A 12 16.45 -12.01 19.36
N ARG A 13 16.62 -12.18 20.66
CA ARG A 13 15.62 -12.87 21.53
C ARG A 13 14.26 -12.16 21.52
N LYS A 14 14.23 -10.82 21.46
CA LYS A 14 12.98 -10.07 21.37
C LYS A 14 12.27 -10.30 20.04
N ILE A 15 13.03 -10.37 18.94
CA ILE A 15 12.50 -10.70 17.61
C ILE A 15 11.99 -12.14 17.58
N GLU A 16 12.78 -13.10 18.07
CA GLU A 16 12.39 -14.52 18.17
C GLU A 16 11.11 -14.72 18.98
N ARG A 17 10.98 -14.04 20.13
CA ARG A 17 9.73 -14.08 20.93
C ARG A 17 8.54 -13.49 20.20
N ARG A 18 8.74 -12.37 19.46
CA ARG A 18 7.68 -11.79 18.64
C ARG A 18 7.27 -12.74 17.52
N LEU A 19 8.22 -13.35 16.84
CA LEU A 19 7.96 -14.35 15.79
C LEU A 19 7.24 -15.58 16.35
N ALA A 20 7.65 -16.08 17.51
CA ALA A 20 7.00 -17.22 18.17
C ALA A 20 5.59 -16.90 18.70
N GLY A 21 5.34 -15.65 19.09
CA GLY A 21 4.02 -15.17 19.55
C GLY A 21 3.12 -14.61 18.45
N MET A 22 3.62 -14.48 17.23
CA MET A 22 2.83 -14.04 16.10
C MET A 22 1.87 -15.15 15.67
N MET A 23 0.63 -14.77 15.40
CA MET A 23 -0.33 -15.65 14.75
C MET A 23 0.31 -16.30 13.53
N LYS A 24 0.07 -17.61 13.36
CA LYS A 24 0.45 -18.32 12.13
C LYS A 24 0.01 -17.48 10.94
N ASP A 25 0.87 -17.41 9.93
CA ASP A 25 0.54 -16.80 8.66
C ASP A 25 -0.85 -17.32 8.23
N ARG A 26 -1.76 -16.40 7.96
CA ARG A 26 -3.11 -16.71 7.49
C ARG A 26 -3.14 -17.12 6.02
N GLY A 27 -1.96 -17.22 5.38
CA GLY A 27 -1.84 -17.59 3.97
C GLY A 27 -2.26 -16.47 3.01
N GLY A 28 -2.33 -15.22 3.47
CA GLY A 28 -2.70 -14.07 2.66
C GLY A 28 -2.58 -12.75 3.40
N PRO A 29 -2.79 -11.60 2.72
CA PRO A 29 -2.69 -10.27 3.31
C PRO A 29 -3.67 -10.08 4.48
N VAL A 30 -3.31 -9.21 5.42
CA VAL A 30 -4.20 -8.87 6.55
C VAL A 30 -5.40 -8.05 6.14
N MET A 31 -5.29 -7.31 5.03
CA MET A 31 -6.40 -6.59 4.43
C MET A 31 -7.28 -7.58 3.66
N THR A 32 -8.37 -7.98 4.26
CA THR A 32 -9.37 -8.82 3.62
C THR A 32 -10.49 -7.95 3.07
N ALA A 33 -11.14 -8.36 1.98
CA ALA A 33 -12.28 -7.59 1.50
C ALA A 33 -13.28 -7.41 2.62
N GLY A 34 -13.79 -6.20 2.77
CA GLY A 34 -14.82 -5.86 3.77
C GLY A 34 -16.09 -6.72 3.63
N GLN A 35 -15.93 -8.03 3.82
CA GLN A 35 -17.04 -8.99 3.80
C GLN A 35 -18.06 -8.71 4.90
N ASN A 36 -17.65 -7.96 5.92
CA ASN A 36 -18.47 -7.54 7.04
C ASN A 36 -19.22 -6.23 6.77
N ILE A 37 -18.95 -5.56 5.62
CA ILE A 37 -19.55 -4.26 5.32
C ILE A 37 -20.74 -4.47 4.39
N ARG A 38 -21.88 -4.02 4.86
CA ARG A 38 -23.08 -3.89 4.04
C ARG A 38 -23.25 -2.43 3.66
N TYR A 39 -23.26 -2.15 2.36
CA TYR A 39 -23.53 -0.81 1.86
C TYR A 39 -25.04 -0.65 1.69
N GLU A 40 -25.63 0.25 2.47
CA GLU A 40 -27.05 0.60 2.35
C GLU A 40 -27.16 2.08 1.96
N VAL A 41 -28.04 2.39 1.03
CA VAL A 41 -28.38 3.78 0.71
C VAL A 41 -29.36 4.28 1.75
N SER A 42 -28.93 5.22 2.59
CA SER A 42 -29.79 5.82 3.61
C SER A 42 -29.78 7.34 3.51
N ALA A 43 -30.96 7.95 3.58
CA ALA A 43 -31.13 9.39 3.60
C ALA A 43 -30.81 10.05 4.97
N LYS A 44 -30.51 9.25 6.01
CA LYS A 44 -30.34 9.69 7.41
C LYS A 44 -28.94 9.48 7.97
N THR A 45 -27.99 8.97 7.19
CA THR A 45 -26.62 8.74 7.65
C THR A 45 -25.74 9.94 7.36
N ASN A 46 -25.06 10.44 8.39
CA ASN A 46 -23.92 11.33 8.17
C ASN A 46 -22.79 10.47 7.58
N GLY A 47 -22.39 10.75 6.34
CA GLY A 47 -21.32 10.03 5.68
C GLY A 47 -20.00 10.19 6.44
N MET A 48 -19.28 9.10 6.68
CA MET A 48 -17.91 9.16 7.18
C MET A 48 -16.98 9.53 6.03
N GLY A 49 -16.03 10.43 6.26
CA GLY A 49 -15.12 10.94 5.23
C GLY A 49 -14.29 9.88 4.50
N VAL A 50 -14.24 8.64 5.04
CA VAL A 50 -13.50 7.50 4.49
C VAL A 50 -14.37 6.28 4.21
N GLY A 51 -15.68 6.42 4.23
CA GLY A 51 -16.64 5.31 4.08
C GLY A 51 -16.51 4.50 2.79
N GLY A 52 -15.95 5.09 1.73
CA GLY A 52 -15.71 4.43 0.45
C GLY A 52 -14.48 3.53 0.39
N ILE A 53 -13.61 3.54 1.40
CA ILE A 53 -12.31 2.85 1.32
C ILE A 53 -12.45 1.33 1.18
N GLY A 54 -13.42 0.73 1.84
CA GLY A 54 -13.72 -0.69 1.70
C GLY A 54 -14.15 -1.08 0.29
N ALA A 55 -14.90 -0.21 -0.41
CA ALA A 55 -15.27 -0.42 -1.81
C ALA A 55 -14.05 -0.37 -2.73
N PHE A 56 -13.10 0.53 -2.49
CA PHE A 56 -11.82 0.57 -3.21
C PHE A 56 -11.02 -0.71 -2.99
N HIS A 57 -10.96 -1.19 -1.74
CA HIS A 57 -10.25 -2.45 -1.45
C HIS A 57 -10.92 -3.65 -2.13
N GLN A 58 -12.26 -3.76 -2.08
CA GLN A 58 -12.99 -4.78 -2.83
C GLN A 58 -12.73 -4.71 -4.33
N MET A 59 -12.68 -3.50 -4.90
CA MET A 59 -12.31 -3.31 -6.30
C MET A 59 -10.90 -3.81 -6.57
N ALA A 60 -9.92 -3.42 -5.76
CA ALA A 60 -8.53 -3.86 -5.90
C ALA A 60 -8.40 -5.39 -5.89
N GLN A 61 -9.18 -6.07 -5.03
CA GLN A 61 -9.24 -7.53 -5.02
C GLN A 61 -9.88 -8.11 -6.29
N ARG A 62 -11.03 -7.56 -6.72
CA ARG A 62 -11.76 -8.04 -7.91
C ARG A 62 -10.94 -7.93 -9.18
N ILE A 63 -10.20 -6.85 -9.37
CA ILE A 63 -9.31 -6.68 -10.53
C ILE A 63 -8.00 -7.46 -10.39
N GLY A 64 -7.83 -8.22 -9.31
CA GLY A 64 -6.66 -9.06 -9.07
C GLY A 64 -5.40 -8.29 -8.68
N LEU A 65 -5.49 -7.00 -8.31
CA LEU A 65 -4.34 -6.18 -7.96
C LEU A 65 -3.61 -6.73 -6.72
N VAL A 66 -4.37 -7.01 -5.64
CA VAL A 66 -3.83 -7.57 -4.40
C VAL A 66 -3.05 -8.85 -4.66
N ARG A 67 -3.68 -9.82 -5.34
CA ARG A 67 -3.07 -11.11 -5.66
C ARG A 67 -1.82 -10.97 -6.51
N ARG A 68 -1.84 -10.13 -7.56
CA ARG A 68 -0.67 -9.94 -8.44
C ARG A 68 0.49 -9.28 -7.72
N ILE A 69 0.23 -8.34 -6.79
CA ILE A 69 1.27 -7.75 -5.96
C ILE A 69 1.96 -8.86 -5.14
N ASP A 70 1.19 -9.65 -4.40
CA ASP A 70 1.72 -10.68 -3.51
C ASP A 70 2.44 -11.82 -4.26
N GLU A 71 2.00 -12.15 -5.49
CA GLU A 71 2.62 -13.19 -6.31
C GLU A 71 3.93 -12.73 -6.97
N ARG A 72 4.04 -11.46 -7.34
CA ARG A 72 5.15 -10.97 -8.19
C ARG A 72 6.16 -10.09 -7.47
N LEU A 73 5.73 -9.35 -6.45
CA LEU A 73 6.63 -8.53 -5.65
C LEU A 73 7.15 -9.34 -4.47
N GLN A 74 8.46 -9.48 -4.35
CA GLN A 74 9.10 -10.32 -3.33
C GLN A 74 10.15 -9.52 -2.55
N LEU A 75 9.69 -8.54 -1.80
CA LEU A 75 10.54 -7.65 -1.00
C LEU A 75 10.66 -8.09 0.47
N LEU A 76 9.68 -8.87 0.94
CA LEU A 76 9.64 -9.35 2.31
C LEU A 76 10.27 -10.74 2.40
N LYS A 77 11.17 -10.91 3.39
CA LYS A 77 11.72 -12.23 3.71
C LYS A 77 10.77 -13.06 4.59
N VAL A 78 9.86 -12.39 5.28
CA VAL A 78 8.89 -12.97 6.19
C VAL A 78 7.60 -12.19 6.07
N HIS A 79 6.51 -12.87 5.72
CA HIS A 79 5.17 -12.29 5.54
C HIS A 79 4.36 -12.28 6.84
N LEU A 80 4.95 -11.80 7.92
CA LEU A 80 4.31 -11.70 9.21
C LEU A 80 4.58 -10.33 9.84
N PRO A 81 3.56 -9.57 10.18
CA PRO A 81 2.12 -9.86 10.01
C PRO A 81 1.53 -9.42 8.67
N TYR A 82 2.34 -8.82 7.78
CA TYR A 82 1.91 -8.14 6.58
C TYR A 82 2.49 -8.79 5.32
N HIS A 83 1.75 -8.71 4.22
CA HIS A 83 2.18 -9.07 2.87
C HIS A 83 2.57 -7.83 2.08
N GLU A 84 3.16 -8.00 0.90
CA GLU A 84 3.56 -6.89 0.02
C GLU A 84 2.39 -6.00 -0.34
N SER A 85 1.22 -6.58 -0.61
CA SER A 85 0.02 -5.81 -0.94
C SER A 85 -0.45 -4.93 0.21
N ASP A 86 -0.31 -5.36 1.47
CA ASP A 86 -0.64 -4.55 2.64
C ASP A 86 0.26 -3.30 2.71
N HIS A 87 1.54 -3.45 2.40
CA HIS A 87 2.49 -2.33 2.39
C HIS A 87 2.29 -1.39 1.20
N VAL A 88 1.99 -1.93 0.01
CA VAL A 88 1.76 -1.12 -1.19
C VAL A 88 0.46 -0.34 -1.09
N LEU A 89 -0.61 -0.98 -0.61
CA LEU A 89 -1.94 -0.36 -0.56
C LEU A 89 -2.14 0.58 0.63
N ASN A 90 -1.39 0.39 1.72
CA ASN A 90 -1.51 1.23 2.91
C ASN A 90 -1.28 2.73 2.63
N PRO A 91 -0.18 3.17 1.99
CA PRO A 91 -0.02 4.57 1.62
C PRO A 91 -1.03 5.05 0.58
N VAL A 92 -1.46 4.18 -0.34
CA VAL A 92 -2.51 4.51 -1.33
C VAL A 92 -3.82 4.83 -0.60
N TYR A 93 -4.23 4.00 0.33
CA TYR A 93 -5.45 4.23 1.11
C TYR A 93 -5.34 5.42 2.05
N ASN A 94 -4.16 5.69 2.59
CA ASN A 94 -3.91 6.91 3.34
C ASN A 94 -4.15 8.16 2.47
N ILE A 95 -3.65 8.19 1.24
CA ILE A 95 -3.87 9.29 0.29
C ILE A 95 -5.35 9.40 -0.07
N LEU A 96 -6.02 8.30 -0.38
CA LEU A 96 -7.46 8.29 -0.67
C LEU A 96 -8.31 8.78 0.51
N ALA A 97 -7.82 8.59 1.73
CA ALA A 97 -8.43 9.09 2.96
C ALA A 97 -8.02 10.55 3.30
N GLY A 98 -7.34 11.25 2.38
CA GLY A 98 -6.91 12.65 2.56
C GLY A 98 -5.59 12.81 3.30
N GLY A 99 -4.81 11.76 3.52
CA GLY A 99 -3.46 11.83 4.06
C GLY A 99 -2.49 12.50 3.08
N MET A 100 -1.64 13.36 3.58
CA MET A 100 -0.64 14.11 2.81
C MET A 100 0.78 13.59 3.05
N ARG A 101 0.99 12.85 4.13
CA ARG A 101 2.28 12.35 4.59
C ARG A 101 2.17 10.92 5.07
N LEU A 102 3.31 10.26 5.15
CA LEU A 102 3.36 8.88 5.64
C LEU A 102 2.93 8.79 7.11
N GLU A 103 3.24 9.82 7.91
CA GLU A 103 2.87 9.93 9.32
C GLU A 103 1.34 9.92 9.54
N ASP A 104 0.57 10.37 8.54
CA ASP A 104 -0.90 10.40 8.62
C ASP A 104 -1.51 8.98 8.67
N ILE A 105 -0.74 7.95 8.32
CA ILE A 105 -1.12 6.54 8.51
C ILE A 105 -1.45 6.27 9.99
N GLU A 106 -0.79 6.96 10.94
CA GLU A 106 -1.08 6.76 12.35
C GLU A 106 -2.53 7.11 12.71
N LEU A 107 -3.12 8.10 12.03
CA LEU A 107 -4.54 8.44 12.20
C LEU A 107 -5.46 7.28 11.74
N ARG A 108 -5.04 6.56 10.69
CA ARG A 108 -5.80 5.43 10.14
C ARG A 108 -5.67 4.18 11.02
N ARG A 109 -4.52 4.01 11.66
CA ARG A 109 -4.27 2.89 12.59
C ARG A 109 -5.11 2.98 13.86
N GLY A 110 -5.42 4.19 14.31
CA GLY A 110 -6.29 4.44 15.46
C GLY A 110 -7.78 4.52 15.13
N ASP A 111 -8.16 4.39 13.85
CA ASP A 111 -9.54 4.48 13.39
C ASP A 111 -10.11 3.07 13.18
N GLU A 112 -10.89 2.59 14.16
CA GLU A 112 -11.52 1.26 14.10
C GLU A 112 -12.43 1.12 12.89
N VAL A 113 -13.12 2.18 12.49
CA VAL A 113 -14.04 2.14 11.34
C VAL A 113 -13.27 2.01 10.03
N PHE A 114 -12.12 2.66 9.92
CA PHE A 114 -11.23 2.51 8.77
C PHE A 114 -10.68 1.08 8.70
N LEU A 115 -10.25 0.52 9.82
CA LEU A 115 -9.77 -0.86 9.88
C LEU A 115 -10.88 -1.86 9.56
N ASP A 116 -12.08 -1.69 10.09
CA ASP A 116 -13.24 -2.54 9.79
C ASP A 116 -13.59 -2.47 8.31
N ALA A 117 -13.54 -1.29 7.69
CA ALA A 117 -13.78 -1.12 6.25
C ALA A 117 -12.80 -1.92 5.40
N LEU A 118 -11.56 -2.08 5.83
CA LEU A 118 -10.56 -2.92 5.18
C LEU A 118 -10.62 -4.38 5.60
N GLY A 119 -11.42 -4.73 6.60
CA GLY A 119 -11.44 -6.06 7.21
C GLY A 119 -10.14 -6.40 7.94
N ALA A 120 -9.40 -5.39 8.37
CA ALA A 120 -8.09 -5.49 9.01
C ALA A 120 -8.20 -5.22 10.51
N SER A 121 -7.47 -5.97 11.33
CA SER A 121 -7.30 -5.64 12.75
C SER A 121 -6.16 -4.66 13.00
N ARG A 122 -5.29 -4.46 12.02
CA ARG A 122 -4.13 -3.56 12.04
C ARG A 122 -3.58 -3.36 10.64
N ILE A 123 -2.88 -2.26 10.43
CA ILE A 123 -2.15 -1.94 9.20
C ILE A 123 -0.70 -1.58 9.56
N PRO A 124 0.25 -1.60 8.58
CA PRO A 124 1.63 -1.16 8.81
C PRO A 124 1.68 0.27 9.35
N ASP A 125 2.53 0.51 10.35
CA ASP A 125 2.80 1.85 10.87
C ASP A 125 3.66 2.67 9.88
N PRO A 126 3.76 4.01 10.06
CA PRO A 126 4.54 4.88 9.18
C PRO A 126 5.99 4.45 9.01
N THR A 127 6.65 4.03 10.10
CA THR A 127 8.05 3.59 10.06
C THR A 127 8.20 2.29 9.26
N THR A 128 7.32 1.33 9.52
CA THR A 128 7.27 0.05 8.80
C THR A 128 6.99 0.27 7.31
N SER A 129 6.08 1.17 6.97
CA SER A 129 5.77 1.55 5.58
C SER A 129 6.97 2.23 4.91
N GLY A 130 7.66 3.14 5.62
CA GLY A 130 8.87 3.78 5.12
C GLY A 130 10.03 2.80 4.94
N ASP A 131 10.21 1.84 5.83
CA ASP A 131 11.23 0.81 5.71
C ASP A 131 10.95 -0.14 4.54
N PHE A 132 9.70 -0.42 4.25
CA PHE A 132 9.30 -1.21 3.09
C PHE A 132 9.63 -0.48 1.79
N THR A 133 9.30 0.81 1.65
CA THR A 133 9.57 1.58 0.44
C THR A 133 11.06 1.69 0.12
N ARG A 134 11.94 1.70 1.13
CA ARG A 134 13.40 1.72 0.94
C ARG A 134 13.99 0.42 0.39
N ARG A 135 13.21 -0.66 0.33
CA ARG A 135 13.67 -1.94 -0.22
C ARG A 135 13.57 -2.03 -1.73
N PHE A 136 12.77 -1.16 -2.34
CA PHE A 136 12.57 -1.15 -3.79
C PHE A 136 13.86 -0.82 -4.53
N LYS A 137 14.12 -1.60 -5.56
CA LYS A 137 15.09 -1.33 -6.61
C LYS A 137 14.32 -0.97 -7.89
N GLU A 138 15.02 -0.53 -8.91
CA GLU A 138 14.42 -0.18 -10.19
C GLU A 138 13.63 -1.34 -10.81
N GLU A 139 14.15 -2.54 -10.70
CA GLU A 139 13.50 -3.77 -11.17
C GLU A 139 12.14 -4.00 -10.46
N ASP A 140 12.08 -3.77 -9.16
CA ASP A 140 10.85 -3.95 -8.35
C ASP A 140 9.80 -2.91 -8.71
N ILE A 141 10.22 -1.68 -9.04
CA ILE A 141 9.34 -0.63 -9.54
C ILE A 141 8.73 -1.06 -10.87
N GLY A 142 9.54 -1.59 -11.79
CA GLY A 142 9.08 -2.15 -13.07
C GLY A 142 8.01 -3.23 -12.86
N VAL A 143 8.26 -4.17 -11.96
CA VAL A 143 7.30 -5.23 -11.61
C VAL A 143 5.98 -4.64 -11.09
N LEU A 144 6.04 -3.64 -10.21
CA LEU A 144 4.83 -3.01 -9.67
C LEU A 144 4.05 -2.25 -10.75
N MET A 145 4.75 -1.55 -11.66
CA MET A 145 4.14 -0.88 -12.80
C MET A 145 3.42 -1.87 -13.72
N ASP A 146 4.03 -3.02 -14.02
CA ASP A 146 3.41 -4.08 -14.82
C ASP A 146 2.15 -4.63 -14.14
N VAL A 147 2.20 -4.90 -12.84
CA VAL A 147 1.05 -5.34 -12.05
C VAL A 147 -0.11 -4.35 -12.12
N ILE A 148 0.18 -3.06 -11.99
CA ILE A 148 -0.83 -1.99 -12.10
C ILE A 148 -1.41 -1.96 -13.52
N ASN A 149 -0.57 -2.05 -14.55
CA ASN A 149 -0.99 -2.05 -15.95
C ASN A 149 -1.89 -3.26 -16.29
N GLU A 150 -1.52 -4.45 -15.86
CA GLU A 150 -2.31 -5.66 -16.04
C GLU A 150 -3.69 -5.54 -15.35
N SER A 151 -3.70 -5.03 -14.11
CA SER A 151 -4.96 -4.82 -13.38
C SER A 151 -5.86 -3.79 -14.06
N ARG A 152 -5.27 -2.73 -14.63
CA ARG A 152 -5.99 -1.75 -15.45
C ARG A 152 -6.57 -2.36 -16.72
N GLN A 153 -5.81 -3.24 -17.38
CA GLN A 153 -6.28 -3.95 -18.58
C GLN A 153 -7.48 -4.85 -18.28
N GLU A 154 -7.55 -5.48 -17.09
CA GLU A 154 -8.73 -6.27 -16.71
C GLU A 154 -9.99 -5.40 -16.64
N VAL A 155 -9.89 -4.20 -16.06
CA VAL A 155 -11.00 -3.24 -16.04
C VAL A 155 -11.43 -2.85 -17.46
N TRP A 156 -10.48 -2.66 -18.35
CA TRP A 156 -10.77 -2.31 -19.75
C TRP A 156 -11.43 -3.45 -20.51
N LYS A 157 -11.01 -4.69 -20.31
CA LYS A 157 -11.61 -5.87 -20.97
C LYS A 157 -13.10 -6.00 -20.66
N GLU A 158 -13.51 -5.70 -19.44
CA GLU A 158 -14.93 -5.77 -19.04
C GLU A 158 -15.78 -4.66 -19.71
N LYS A 159 -15.18 -3.49 -19.98
CA LYS A 159 -15.88 -2.32 -20.50
C LYS A 159 -15.67 -2.06 -22.00
N ALA A 160 -14.71 -2.72 -22.62
CA ALA A 160 -14.05 -2.24 -23.83
C ALA A 160 -14.69 -2.64 -25.15
N LYS A 161 -15.80 -3.37 -25.19
CA LYS A 161 -16.36 -3.75 -26.50
C LYS A 161 -16.75 -2.55 -27.37
N ASP A 162 -17.02 -1.37 -26.76
CA ASP A 162 -17.41 -0.16 -27.51
C ASP A 162 -16.64 1.13 -27.19
N ILE A 163 -15.80 1.16 -26.13
CA ILE A 163 -15.20 2.41 -25.63
C ILE A 163 -13.81 2.68 -26.22
N LEU A 164 -13.07 1.65 -26.63
CA LEU A 164 -11.68 1.79 -27.07
C LEU A 164 -11.52 1.67 -28.59
N LYS A 165 -12.28 2.44 -29.34
CA LYS A 165 -12.05 2.58 -30.80
C LYS A 165 -10.93 3.58 -31.10
N GLU A 166 -10.66 4.48 -30.18
CA GLU A 166 -9.70 5.57 -30.34
C GLU A 166 -9.08 5.91 -28.98
N ALA A 167 -7.77 6.11 -28.93
CA ALA A 167 -7.06 6.52 -27.71
C ALA A 167 -6.32 7.83 -28.00
N PHE A 168 -6.59 8.86 -27.19
CA PHE A 168 -5.82 10.10 -27.17
C PHE A 168 -4.77 9.97 -26.07
N ILE A 169 -3.51 10.14 -26.44
CA ILE A 169 -2.37 10.11 -25.50
C ILE A 169 -1.84 11.53 -25.42
N ASP A 170 -2.02 12.16 -24.27
CA ASP A 170 -1.42 13.43 -23.92
C ASP A 170 -0.24 13.17 -22.96
N MET A 171 0.93 13.69 -23.32
CA MET A 171 2.15 13.50 -22.52
C MET A 171 2.64 14.86 -22.06
N ASP A 172 2.59 15.09 -20.77
CA ASP A 172 3.15 16.27 -20.12
C ASP A 172 4.10 15.89 -18.99
N GLY A 173 5.16 16.71 -18.84
CA GLY A 173 6.14 16.51 -17.78
C GLY A 173 5.62 17.06 -16.45
N THR A 174 5.40 16.19 -15.48
CA THR A 174 5.03 16.59 -14.13
C THR A 174 6.23 16.57 -13.21
N VAL A 175 6.53 17.71 -12.57
CA VAL A 175 7.61 17.81 -11.58
C VAL A 175 7.07 17.43 -10.21
N ALA A 176 7.48 16.26 -9.71
CA ALA A 176 7.22 15.85 -8.35
C ALA A 176 8.27 16.46 -7.42
N ARG A 177 7.93 17.56 -6.75
CA ARG A 177 8.84 18.22 -5.79
C ARG A 177 9.32 17.24 -4.74
N THR A 178 10.63 17.19 -4.53
CA THR A 178 11.22 16.36 -3.49
C THR A 178 12.35 17.09 -2.79
N PHE A 179 12.70 16.64 -1.59
CA PHE A 179 13.82 17.15 -0.82
C PHE A 179 14.82 16.01 -0.59
N GLY A 180 16.08 16.29 -0.78
CA GLY A 180 17.14 15.32 -0.52
C GLY A 180 17.96 14.98 -1.77
N GLU A 181 19.16 15.50 -1.82
CA GLU A 181 20.12 15.39 -2.92
C GLU A 181 20.60 13.94 -3.17
N CYS A 182 20.33 13.02 -2.25
CA CYS A 182 20.75 11.62 -2.33
C CYS A 182 19.72 10.68 -2.98
N LYS A 183 18.60 11.20 -3.48
CA LYS A 183 17.60 10.39 -4.15
C LYS A 183 17.99 10.19 -5.62
N GLY A 184 17.96 8.95 -6.10
CA GLY A 184 18.18 8.66 -7.51
C GLY A 184 17.06 9.23 -8.41
N GLY A 185 17.41 9.65 -9.63
CA GLY A 185 16.43 10.14 -10.62
C GLY A 185 15.96 11.58 -10.41
N MET A 186 16.60 12.33 -9.50
CA MET A 186 16.27 13.73 -9.28
C MET A 186 17.16 14.65 -10.11
N GLU A 187 16.53 15.66 -10.70
CA GLU A 187 17.23 16.72 -11.41
C GLU A 187 16.74 18.10 -10.95
N TYR A 188 17.61 19.08 -11.12
CA TYR A 188 17.28 20.48 -10.90
C TYR A 188 16.65 21.02 -12.17
N ASN A 189 15.38 21.31 -12.15
CA ASN A 189 14.69 21.75 -13.36
C ASN A 189 14.88 23.25 -13.64
N TYR A 190 14.43 23.68 -14.82
CA TYR A 190 14.52 25.07 -15.27
C TYR A 190 13.74 26.08 -14.41
N THR A 191 12.79 25.62 -13.58
CA THR A 191 12.06 26.47 -12.64
C THR A 191 12.75 26.60 -11.28
N GLY A 192 13.93 26.03 -11.12
CA GLY A 192 14.68 26.11 -9.87
C GLY A 192 14.20 25.17 -8.78
N ILE A 193 13.59 24.05 -9.15
CA ILE A 193 13.01 23.08 -8.23
C ILE A 193 13.66 21.72 -8.46
N TRP A 194 13.99 21.04 -7.37
CA TRP A 194 14.37 19.62 -7.39
C TRP A 194 13.13 18.73 -7.57
N GLY A 195 13.15 17.81 -8.53
CA GLY A 195 12.07 16.87 -8.80
C GLY A 195 12.42 15.83 -9.83
#